data_378c8dc045e5b53d5f0e5396522587a0
#
_entry.id   378c8dc045e5b53d5f0e5396522587a0
#
_cell.length_a   1.000
_cell.length_b   1.000
_cell.length_c   1.000
_cell.angle_alpha   90.00
_cell.angle_beta   90.00
_cell.angle_gamma   90.00
#
_symmetry.space_group_name_H-M   'P 1'
#
loop_
_entity.id
_entity.type
_entity.pdbx_description
1 polymer ?
#
loop_
_entity_poly.entity_id
_entity_poly.type
_entity_poly.pdbx_seq_one_letter_code
_entity_poly.pdbx_strand_id
1 'polypeptide(L)'
;EYDQNEGLVALAALAARAGVEWVADRCTALDPEAQMVTTAAGAQIGFDAASFDTGGVGRAAALLGTDPRILDVRPIDSFAERLAVLRAARKTERVVVAGGGAGGVELAFAIRNLAGAAQGPAVTLATGADGLLPGFGDAVRR
;
A
#
# COMPACT_ATOMS: atom_id res chain seq x y z
N GLU A 1 -14.68 -4.41 -10.59
CA GLU A 1 -13.26 -4.22 -10.89
C GLU A 1 -13.06 -2.77 -11.29
N TYR A 2 -12.50 -1.96 -10.39
CA TYR A 2 -12.26 -0.53 -10.66
C TYR A 2 -11.03 -0.38 -11.56
N ASP A 3 -11.09 0.51 -12.55
CA ASP A 3 -9.92 0.95 -13.29
C ASP A 3 -8.95 1.62 -12.31
N GLN A 4 -7.64 1.41 -12.49
CA GLN A 4 -6.61 2.03 -11.65
C GLN A 4 -6.71 3.56 -11.61
N ASN A 5 -7.33 4.17 -12.62
CA ASN A 5 -7.56 5.61 -12.71
C ASN A 5 -8.81 6.08 -11.95
N GLU A 6 -9.76 5.21 -11.61
CA GLU A 6 -11.01 5.61 -10.95
C GLU A 6 -10.82 6.15 -9.52
N GLY A 7 -9.70 5.87 -8.87
CA GLY A 7 -9.34 6.37 -7.55
C GLY A 7 -8.42 7.59 -7.56
N LEU A 8 -8.00 8.09 -8.72
CA LEU A 8 -7.05 9.18 -8.81
C LEU A 8 -7.73 10.53 -8.61
N VAL A 9 -7.23 11.30 -7.65
CA VAL A 9 -7.65 12.69 -7.41
C VAL A 9 -6.66 13.63 -8.10
N ALA A 10 -7.17 14.56 -8.92
CA ALA A 10 -6.37 15.61 -9.53
C ALA A 10 -5.94 16.63 -8.45
N LEU A 11 -4.85 16.36 -7.74
CA LEU A 11 -4.39 17.15 -6.60
C LEU A 11 -4.14 18.61 -6.95
N ALA A 12 -3.57 18.91 -8.11
CA ALA A 12 -3.35 20.29 -8.54
C ALA A 12 -4.66 21.09 -8.66
N ALA A 13 -5.71 20.47 -9.22
CA ALA A 13 -7.03 21.10 -9.34
C ALA A 13 -7.69 21.28 -7.98
N LEU A 14 -7.52 20.30 -7.09
CA LEU A 14 -8.05 20.38 -5.73
C LEU A 14 -7.35 21.47 -4.92
N ALA A 15 -6.02 21.55 -4.99
CA ALA A 15 -5.22 22.59 -4.34
C ALA A 15 -5.61 24.00 -4.82
N ALA A 16 -5.77 24.18 -6.12
CA ALA A 16 -6.21 25.46 -6.68
C ALA A 16 -7.60 25.88 -6.17
N ARG A 17 -8.53 24.94 -6.06
CA ARG A 17 -9.88 25.20 -5.48
C ARG A 17 -9.84 25.53 -4.00
N ALA A 18 -8.91 24.94 -3.27
CA ALA A 18 -8.71 25.16 -1.83
C ALA A 18 -7.88 26.40 -1.52
N GLY A 19 -7.30 27.07 -2.53
CA GLY A 19 -6.37 28.17 -2.34
C GLY A 19 -5.03 27.76 -1.72
N VAL A 20 -4.63 26.50 -1.93
CA VAL A 20 -3.40 25.91 -1.38
C VAL A 20 -2.34 25.88 -2.48
N GLU A 21 -1.11 26.24 -2.15
CA GLU A 21 0.02 26.07 -3.06
C GLU A 21 0.32 24.58 -3.26
N TRP A 22 0.45 24.18 -4.53
CA TRP A 22 0.77 22.82 -4.94
C TRP A 22 2.19 22.76 -5.50
N VAL A 23 3.09 22.08 -4.82
CA VAL A 23 4.44 21.79 -5.28
C VAL A 23 4.53 20.36 -5.77
N ALA A 24 4.59 20.17 -7.09
CA ALA A 24 4.67 18.86 -7.73
C ALA A 24 6.10 18.31 -7.69
N ASP A 25 6.62 18.05 -6.50
CA ASP A 25 7.97 17.53 -6.31
C ASP A 25 8.01 16.58 -5.09
N ARG A 26 9.11 15.86 -4.98
CA ARG A 26 9.31 14.90 -3.89
C ARG A 26 10.11 15.55 -2.76
N CYS A 27 9.63 15.41 -1.52
CA CYS A 27 10.41 15.72 -0.33
C CYS A 27 11.60 14.76 -0.21
N THR A 28 12.81 15.29 -0.09
CA THR A 28 14.06 14.53 0.03
C THR A 28 14.74 14.70 1.37
N ALA A 29 14.49 15.80 2.07
CA ALA A 29 15.00 16.04 3.41
C ALA A 29 14.03 16.89 4.24
N LEU A 30 14.07 16.68 5.55
CA LEU A 30 13.38 17.45 6.55
C LEU A 30 14.38 17.88 7.61
N ASP A 31 14.43 19.17 7.90
CA ASP A 31 15.12 19.75 9.05
C ASP A 31 14.08 20.31 10.02
N PRO A 32 13.77 19.59 11.11
CA PRO A 32 12.77 20.03 12.09
C PRO A 32 13.21 21.25 12.89
N GLU A 33 14.53 21.43 13.10
CA GLU A 33 15.07 22.54 13.89
C GLU A 33 15.02 23.83 13.07
N ALA A 34 15.41 23.76 11.80
CA ALA A 34 15.30 24.88 10.86
C ALA A 34 13.87 25.07 10.34
N GLN A 35 12.95 24.19 10.67
CA GLN A 35 11.57 24.16 10.15
C GLN A 35 11.53 24.21 8.62
N MET A 36 12.31 23.34 7.96
CA MET A 36 12.56 23.38 6.53
C MET A 36 12.39 22.00 5.88
N VAL A 37 11.68 21.98 4.77
CA VAL A 37 11.61 20.82 3.86
C VAL A 37 12.43 21.13 2.61
N THR A 38 13.24 20.16 2.16
CA THR A 38 13.97 20.25 0.89
C THR A 38 13.34 19.30 -0.13
N THR A 39 13.13 19.78 -1.36
CA THR A 39 12.58 18.99 -2.45
C THR A 39 13.68 18.40 -3.34
N ALA A 40 13.33 17.48 -4.23
CA ALA A 40 14.26 16.85 -5.16
C ALA A 40 14.88 17.85 -6.15
N ALA A 41 14.14 18.89 -6.52
CA ALA A 41 14.66 20.00 -7.33
C ALA A 41 15.53 20.99 -6.55
N GLY A 42 15.70 20.79 -5.24
CA GLY A 42 16.49 21.65 -4.37
C GLY A 42 15.75 22.86 -3.80
N ALA A 43 14.45 22.97 -4.01
CA ALA A 43 13.66 24.03 -3.37
C ALA A 43 13.56 23.79 -1.86
N GLN A 44 13.63 24.89 -1.11
CA GLN A 44 13.47 24.89 0.34
C GLN A 44 12.14 25.55 0.72
N ILE A 45 11.34 24.85 1.51
CA ILE A 45 9.99 25.26 1.90
C ILE A 45 9.96 25.33 3.44
N GLY A 46 9.78 26.53 3.98
CA GLY A 46 9.64 26.76 5.41
C GLY A 46 8.25 26.37 5.91
N PHE A 47 8.13 25.99 7.18
CA PHE A 47 6.85 25.63 7.81
C PHE A 47 6.84 25.99 9.31
N ASP A 48 5.69 26.31 9.84
CA ASP A 48 5.44 26.38 11.28
C ASP A 48 4.95 25.03 11.84
N ALA A 49 4.21 24.28 11.01
CA ALA A 49 3.77 22.92 11.28
C ALA A 49 3.77 22.10 9.99
N ALA A 50 4.20 20.84 10.06
CA ALA A 50 4.22 19.94 8.92
C ALA A 50 3.49 18.64 9.23
N SER A 51 2.74 18.14 8.23
CA SER A 51 2.10 16.81 8.25
C SER A 51 2.68 15.97 7.12
N PHE A 52 3.04 14.72 7.43
CA PHE A 52 3.64 13.81 6.47
C PHE A 52 2.74 12.59 6.25
N ASP A 53 2.25 12.45 5.03
CA ASP A 53 1.52 11.27 4.55
C ASP A 53 2.18 10.73 3.28
N THR A 54 3.44 10.37 3.40
CA THR A 54 4.29 9.93 2.28
C THR A 54 4.09 8.45 1.91
N GLY A 55 3.18 7.77 2.59
CA GLY A 55 2.98 6.33 2.43
C GLY A 55 4.14 5.50 3.02
N GLY A 56 4.10 4.22 2.79
CA GLY A 56 5.12 3.29 3.24
C GLY A 56 5.68 2.44 2.10
N VAL A 57 6.85 1.88 2.32
CA VAL A 57 7.44 0.85 1.46
C VAL A 57 7.27 -0.52 2.11
N GLY A 58 7.17 -1.56 1.28
CA GLY A 58 7.13 -2.94 1.75
C GLY A 58 8.45 -3.34 2.43
N ARG A 59 8.36 -4.33 3.31
CA ARG A 59 9.50 -4.89 4.03
C ARG A 59 9.80 -6.33 3.65
N ALA A 60 9.06 -6.89 2.67
CA ALA A 60 9.19 -8.31 2.33
C ALA A 60 10.60 -8.64 1.84
N ALA A 61 11.18 -7.81 0.98
CA ALA A 61 12.55 -8.04 0.49
C ALA A 61 13.59 -8.07 1.62
N ALA A 62 13.45 -7.22 2.64
CA ALA A 62 14.34 -7.19 3.80
C ALA A 62 14.17 -8.39 4.73
N LEU A 63 12.96 -8.94 4.82
CA LEU A 63 12.62 -10.03 5.74
C LEU A 63 12.74 -11.42 5.10
N LEU A 64 12.43 -11.54 3.81
CA LEU A 64 12.25 -12.82 3.11
C LEU A 64 13.19 -12.98 1.91
N GLY A 65 14.01 -11.95 1.61
CA GLY A 65 14.85 -11.92 0.42
C GLY A 65 14.08 -11.53 -0.84
N THR A 66 14.81 -11.52 -1.98
CA THR A 66 14.28 -11.09 -3.28
C THR A 66 13.92 -12.31 -4.14
N ASP A 67 12.69 -12.76 -4.06
CA ASP A 67 12.16 -13.80 -4.96
C ASP A 67 11.02 -13.18 -5.79
N PRO A 68 10.95 -13.43 -7.13
CA PRO A 68 9.91 -12.87 -7.96
C PRO A 68 8.48 -13.30 -7.58
N ARG A 69 8.33 -14.35 -6.79
CA ARG A 69 7.06 -14.81 -6.24
C ARG A 69 6.63 -14.05 -4.99
N ILE A 70 7.52 -13.26 -4.40
CA ILE A 70 7.21 -12.40 -3.26
C ILE A 70 6.73 -11.04 -3.78
N LEU A 71 5.54 -10.65 -3.36
CA LEU A 71 4.89 -9.41 -3.73
C LEU A 71 4.75 -8.53 -2.48
N ASP A 72 5.47 -7.43 -2.45
CA ASP A 72 5.16 -6.36 -1.51
C ASP A 72 3.85 -5.66 -1.92
N VAL A 73 2.96 -5.41 -0.95
CA VAL A 73 1.70 -4.68 -1.19
C VAL A 73 1.95 -3.17 -1.37
N ARG A 74 3.13 -2.72 -1.01
CA ARG A 74 3.52 -1.31 -1.17
C ARG A 74 4.84 -1.20 -1.94
N PRO A 75 4.94 -0.30 -2.92
CA PRO A 75 3.90 0.62 -3.42
C PRO A 75 2.73 -0.12 -4.06
N ILE A 76 1.53 0.47 -3.97
CA ILE A 76 0.29 -0.20 -4.40
C ILE A 76 0.18 -0.37 -5.93
N ASP A 77 0.71 0.58 -6.69
CA ASP A 77 0.77 0.55 -8.15
C ASP A 77 1.56 -0.67 -8.66
N SER A 78 2.79 -0.84 -8.18
CA SER A 78 3.64 -2.00 -8.51
C SER A 78 2.99 -3.31 -8.09
N PHE A 79 2.32 -3.34 -6.93
CA PHE A 79 1.57 -4.51 -6.48
C PHE A 79 0.42 -4.84 -7.42
N ALA A 80 -0.38 -3.85 -7.82
CA ALA A 80 -1.53 -4.03 -8.70
C ALA A 80 -1.10 -4.57 -10.08
N GLU A 81 -0.04 -4.03 -10.66
CA GLU A 81 0.52 -4.49 -11.93
C GLU A 81 0.98 -5.96 -11.86
N ARG A 82 1.76 -6.31 -10.83
CA ARG A 82 2.26 -7.68 -10.65
C ARG A 82 1.13 -8.67 -10.35
N LEU A 83 0.12 -8.26 -9.59
CA LEU A 83 -1.06 -9.06 -9.33
C LEU A 83 -1.85 -9.31 -10.62
N ALA A 84 -1.98 -8.31 -11.50
CA ALA A 84 -2.63 -8.45 -12.80
C ALA A 84 -1.91 -9.48 -13.69
N VAL A 85 -0.57 -9.46 -13.72
CA VAL A 85 0.24 -10.45 -14.44
C VAL A 85 0.01 -11.88 -13.91
N LEU A 86 -0.01 -12.05 -12.59
CA LEU A 86 -0.27 -13.36 -11.98
C LEU A 86 -1.67 -13.90 -12.30
N ARG A 87 -2.67 -13.00 -12.30
CA ARG A 87 -4.06 -13.35 -12.69
C ARG A 87 -4.15 -13.79 -14.15
N ALA A 88 -3.50 -13.05 -15.06
CA ALA A 88 -3.49 -13.37 -16.49
C ALA A 88 -2.83 -14.71 -16.77
N ALA A 89 -1.81 -15.07 -16.03
CA ALA A 89 -1.10 -16.36 -16.19
C ALA A 89 -1.94 -17.59 -15.80
N ARG A 90 -3.02 -17.45 -15.06
CA ARG A 90 -3.95 -18.52 -14.60
C ARG A 90 -3.26 -19.75 -13.99
N LYS A 91 -2.05 -19.60 -13.48
CA LYS A 91 -1.22 -20.70 -12.94
C LYS A 91 -1.06 -20.65 -11.42
N THR A 92 -1.64 -19.63 -10.77
CA THR A 92 -1.49 -19.45 -9.33
C THR A 92 -2.55 -20.27 -8.60
N GLU A 93 -2.14 -21.39 -8.04
CA GLU A 93 -3.03 -22.31 -7.31
C GLU A 93 -3.05 -22.03 -5.80
N ARG A 94 -1.95 -21.55 -5.26
CA ARG A 94 -1.77 -21.28 -3.83
C ARG A 94 -1.13 -19.92 -3.60
N VAL A 95 -1.72 -19.16 -2.67
CA VAL A 95 -1.23 -17.87 -2.25
C VAL A 95 -1.09 -17.84 -0.73
N VAL A 96 0.00 -17.30 -0.24
CA VAL A 96 0.18 -16.99 1.18
C VAL A 96 0.14 -15.49 1.34
N VAL A 97 -0.75 -14.99 2.17
CA VAL A 97 -0.78 -13.59 2.61
C VAL A 97 -0.13 -13.53 3.99
N ALA A 98 0.99 -12.83 4.09
CA ALA A 98 1.71 -12.67 5.34
C ALA A 98 1.29 -11.35 6.03
N GLY A 99 0.66 -11.46 7.19
CA GLY A 99 0.20 -10.34 8.00
C GLY A 99 -1.22 -10.52 8.53
N GLY A 100 -1.38 -10.59 9.85
CA GLY A 100 -2.66 -10.81 10.54
C GLY A 100 -3.48 -9.54 10.81
N GLY A 101 -3.04 -8.37 10.37
CA GLY A 101 -3.79 -7.11 10.51
C GLY A 101 -4.95 -7.00 9.51
N ALA A 102 -5.75 -5.93 9.62
CA ALA A 102 -6.92 -5.70 8.77
C ALA A 102 -6.59 -5.79 7.27
N GLY A 103 -5.54 -5.11 6.82
CA GLY A 103 -5.14 -5.13 5.40
C GLY A 103 -4.78 -6.53 4.89
N GLY A 104 -4.14 -7.38 5.72
CA GLY A 104 -3.84 -8.76 5.33
C GLY A 104 -5.11 -9.62 5.22
N VAL A 105 -6.05 -9.43 6.12
CA VAL A 105 -7.36 -10.11 6.09
C VAL A 105 -8.15 -9.70 4.85
N GLU A 106 -8.30 -8.41 4.61
CA GLU A 106 -8.99 -7.87 3.43
C GLU A 106 -8.37 -8.38 2.13
N LEU A 107 -7.04 -8.35 2.04
CA LEU A 107 -6.31 -8.84 0.87
C LEU A 107 -6.53 -10.35 0.66
N ALA A 108 -6.51 -11.14 1.73
CA ALA A 108 -6.73 -12.59 1.64
C ALA A 108 -8.14 -12.89 1.08
N PHE A 109 -9.16 -12.19 1.59
CA PHE A 109 -10.52 -12.32 1.07
C PHE A 109 -10.63 -11.83 -0.38
N ALA A 110 -10.03 -10.71 -0.71
CA ALA A 110 -10.03 -10.18 -2.07
C ALA A 110 -9.40 -11.18 -3.06
N ILE A 111 -8.22 -11.71 -2.75
CA ILE A 111 -7.53 -12.69 -3.59
C ILE A 111 -8.36 -13.97 -3.73
N ARG A 112 -8.95 -14.46 -2.65
CA ARG A 112 -9.79 -15.67 -2.68
C ARG A 112 -10.99 -15.53 -3.61
N ASN A 113 -11.55 -14.33 -3.71
CA ASN A 113 -12.76 -14.05 -4.50
C ASN A 113 -12.48 -13.53 -5.92
N LEU A 114 -11.23 -13.31 -6.31
CA LEU A 114 -10.87 -12.72 -7.61
C LEU A 114 -11.44 -13.45 -8.83
N ALA A 115 -11.65 -14.77 -8.74
CA ALA A 115 -12.18 -15.61 -9.84
C ALA A 115 -13.54 -16.23 -9.53
N GLY A 116 -14.24 -15.68 -8.50
CA GLY A 116 -15.38 -16.35 -7.90
C GLY A 116 -14.93 -17.40 -6.87
N ALA A 117 -15.70 -17.56 -5.80
CA ALA A 117 -15.31 -18.34 -4.62
C ALA A 117 -14.95 -19.82 -4.92
N ALA A 118 -15.50 -20.39 -6.00
CA ALA A 118 -15.25 -21.78 -6.38
C ALA A 118 -13.95 -21.98 -7.20
N GLN A 119 -13.45 -20.95 -7.87
CA GLN A 119 -12.33 -21.04 -8.81
C GLN A 119 -11.10 -20.22 -8.41
N GLY A 120 -11.17 -19.50 -7.29
CA GLY A 120 -10.06 -18.73 -6.79
C GLY A 120 -8.93 -19.61 -6.22
N PRO A 121 -7.71 -19.06 -6.07
CA PRO A 121 -6.59 -19.81 -5.49
C PRO A 121 -6.87 -20.24 -4.05
N ALA A 122 -6.22 -21.28 -3.59
CA ALA A 122 -6.17 -21.58 -2.16
C ALA A 122 -5.35 -20.48 -1.46
N VAL A 123 -5.97 -19.77 -0.53
CA VAL A 123 -5.32 -18.68 0.20
C VAL A 123 -5.06 -19.09 1.63
N THR A 124 -3.82 -18.92 2.08
CA THR A 124 -3.41 -19.08 3.47
C THR A 124 -3.05 -17.73 4.04
N LEU A 125 -3.63 -17.36 5.15
CA LEU A 125 -3.25 -16.16 5.91
C LEU A 125 -2.26 -16.56 7.01
N ALA A 126 -1.02 -16.10 6.89
CA ALA A 126 0.03 -16.33 7.88
C ALA A 126 0.12 -15.14 8.84
N THR A 127 0.00 -15.39 10.14
CA THR A 127 0.04 -14.36 11.19
C THR A 127 1.29 -14.51 12.05
N GLY A 128 1.71 -13.44 12.70
CA GLY A 128 2.69 -13.49 13.77
C GLY A 128 2.12 -14.03 15.09
N ALA A 129 2.90 -13.94 16.15
CA ALA A 129 2.53 -14.41 17.49
C ALA A 129 1.26 -13.74 18.05
N ASP A 130 0.98 -12.50 17.64
CA ASP A 130 -0.19 -11.74 18.07
C ASP A 130 -1.51 -12.23 17.42
N GLY A 131 -1.41 -13.18 16.50
CA GLY A 131 -2.54 -13.81 15.85
C GLY A 131 -3.27 -12.94 14.83
N LEU A 132 -4.57 -13.22 14.68
CA LEU A 132 -5.44 -12.56 13.71
C LEU A 132 -6.04 -11.28 14.30
N LEU A 133 -6.00 -10.20 13.55
CA LEU A 133 -6.60 -8.90 13.89
C LEU A 133 -6.21 -8.41 15.29
N PRO A 134 -4.90 -8.33 15.61
CA PRO A 134 -4.46 -7.85 16.92
C PRO A 134 -5.00 -6.41 17.14
N GLY A 135 -5.52 -6.16 18.34
CA GLY A 135 -6.14 -4.88 18.70
C GLY A 135 -7.63 -4.75 18.36
N PHE A 136 -8.22 -5.70 17.65
CA PHE A 136 -9.67 -5.76 17.43
C PHE A 136 -10.37 -6.61 18.50
N GLY A 137 -11.62 -6.24 18.84
CA GLY A 137 -12.43 -7.01 19.79
C GLY A 137 -12.82 -8.39 19.25
N ASP A 138 -13.17 -9.31 20.17
CA ASP A 138 -13.49 -10.71 19.84
C ASP A 138 -14.65 -10.87 18.83
N ALA A 139 -15.56 -9.92 18.78
CA ALA A 139 -16.68 -9.94 17.83
C ALA A 139 -16.20 -9.81 16.36
N VAL A 140 -15.04 -9.17 16.13
CA VAL A 140 -14.45 -8.99 14.79
C VAL A 140 -13.58 -10.19 14.40
N ARG A 141 -13.07 -10.91 15.39
CA ARG A 141 -12.15 -12.05 15.17
C ARG A 141 -12.86 -13.38 14.90
N ARG A 142 -14.18 -13.44 15.07
CA ARG A 142 -15.02 -14.60 14.81
C ARG A 142 -15.52 -14.64 13.37
#